data_a58a42582399cd99e2890f6a97a745ae
#
_entry.id   a58a42582399cd99e2890f6a97a745ae
#
_cell.length_a   1.000
_cell.length_b   1.000
_cell.length_c   1.000
_cell.angle_alpha   90.00
_cell.angle_beta   90.00
_cell.angle_gamma   90.00
#
_symmetry.space_group_name_H-M   'P 1'
#
loop_
_entity.id
_entity.type
_entity.pdbx_description
1 polymer ?
#
loop_
_entity_poly.entity_id
_entity_poly.type
_entity_poly.pdbx_seq_one_letter_code
_entity_poly.pdbx_strand_id
1 'polypeptide(L)'
;MTQPSPIQAWHALMQSRDMTALANLLADEVVFHSPVVHTPQLGKAITLKYLQGAMGVLNNGQFHYLREIIGERDAVLEFATEIDGLQINGVDLIRWNDDGQIVDFKVMVRPLKAINLLHLKMGEMLARLPATAAGAA
;
A
#
# COMPACT_ATOMS: atom_id res chain seq x y z
N MET A 1 22.13 -7.89 16.87
CA MET A 1 20.86 -8.31 16.25
C MET A 1 20.49 -7.35 15.14
N THR A 2 20.23 -7.89 14.00
CA THR A 2 19.76 -7.05 12.89
C THR A 2 18.28 -6.75 13.05
N GLN A 3 17.89 -5.54 12.74
CA GLN A 3 16.48 -5.15 12.68
C GLN A 3 15.83 -5.89 11.50
N PRO A 4 14.53 -6.22 11.62
CA PRO A 4 13.80 -6.74 10.46
C PRO A 4 13.90 -5.75 9.32
N SER A 5 14.00 -6.26 8.09
CA SER A 5 13.99 -5.38 6.93
C SER A 5 12.61 -4.70 6.82
N PRO A 6 12.52 -3.54 6.13
CA PRO A 6 11.22 -2.93 5.89
C PRO A 6 10.22 -3.87 5.22
N ILE A 7 10.69 -4.79 4.39
CA ILE A 7 9.82 -5.75 3.72
C ILE A 7 9.29 -6.79 4.71
N GLN A 8 10.11 -7.27 5.63
CA GLN A 8 9.64 -8.16 6.69
C GLN A 8 8.59 -7.45 7.58
N ALA A 9 8.85 -6.20 7.91
CA ALA A 9 7.90 -5.38 8.68
C ALA A 9 6.58 -5.19 7.90
N TRP A 10 6.67 -4.96 6.60
CA TRP A 10 5.50 -4.84 5.74
C TRP A 10 4.67 -6.13 5.74
N HIS A 11 5.32 -7.29 5.58
CA HIS A 11 4.60 -8.57 5.62
C HIS A 11 3.91 -8.80 6.96
N ALA A 12 4.57 -8.44 8.06
CA ALA A 12 3.96 -8.53 9.39
C ALA A 12 2.71 -7.65 9.49
N LEU A 13 2.76 -6.45 8.90
CA LEU A 13 1.62 -5.53 8.85
C LEU A 13 0.45 -6.08 8.05
N MET A 14 0.72 -6.78 6.95
CA MET A 14 -0.33 -7.40 6.16
C MET A 14 -1.09 -8.45 6.97
N GLN A 15 -0.44 -9.06 7.96
CA GLN A 15 -1.08 -10.02 8.85
C GLN A 15 -1.79 -9.34 10.03
N SER A 16 -1.12 -8.41 10.68
CA SER A 16 -1.60 -7.79 11.91
C SER A 16 -2.62 -6.66 11.68
N ARG A 17 -2.49 -5.96 10.57
CA ARG A 17 -3.26 -4.74 10.25
C ARG A 17 -3.08 -3.65 11.30
N ASP A 18 -1.91 -3.61 11.94
CA ASP A 18 -1.60 -2.64 12.98
C ASP A 18 -1.23 -1.29 12.37
N MET A 19 -2.15 -0.34 12.45
CA MET A 19 -1.95 0.99 11.84
C MET A 19 -0.88 1.81 12.55
N THR A 20 -0.65 1.58 13.82
CA THR A 20 0.44 2.25 14.55
C THR A 20 1.80 1.78 14.02
N ALA A 21 1.93 0.47 13.81
CA ALA A 21 3.15 -0.08 13.23
C ALA A 21 3.35 0.41 11.80
N LEU A 22 2.29 0.55 11.02
CA LEU A 22 2.38 1.11 9.67
C LEU A 22 2.85 2.56 9.72
N ALA A 23 2.29 3.37 10.60
CA ALA A 23 2.71 4.76 10.74
C ALA A 23 4.19 4.87 11.08
N ASN A 24 4.69 3.97 11.94
CA ASN A 24 6.10 3.96 12.32
C ASN A 24 7.02 3.49 11.18
N LEU A 25 6.51 2.68 10.27
CA LEU A 25 7.27 2.19 9.11
C LEU A 25 7.41 3.25 8.01
N LEU A 26 6.49 4.21 7.96
CA LEU A 26 6.50 5.26 6.94
C LEU A 26 7.35 6.45 7.39
N ALA A 27 8.19 6.97 6.50
CA ALA A 27 8.87 8.25 6.74
C ALA A 27 7.85 9.39 6.66
N ASP A 28 8.15 10.51 7.34
CA ASP A 28 7.26 11.66 7.32
C ASP A 28 7.05 12.21 5.90
N GLU A 29 8.10 12.16 5.07
CA GLU A 29 8.08 12.65 3.69
C GLU A 29 7.69 11.59 2.66
N VAL A 30 7.13 10.46 3.09
CA VAL A 30 6.74 9.38 2.18
C VAL A 30 5.82 9.86 1.08
N VAL A 31 5.99 9.29 -0.12
CA VAL A 31 5.13 9.58 -1.27
C VAL A 31 4.41 8.30 -1.67
N PHE A 32 3.10 8.38 -1.85
CA PHE A 32 2.28 7.27 -2.32
C PHE A 32 1.81 7.52 -3.75
N HIS A 33 1.93 6.50 -4.61
CA HIS A 33 1.46 6.54 -5.98
C HIS A 33 0.35 5.51 -6.17
N SER A 34 -0.88 6.01 -6.35
CA SER A 34 -2.06 5.18 -6.56
C SER A 34 -2.07 4.60 -7.98
N PRO A 35 -2.63 3.40 -8.18
CA PRO A 35 -2.79 2.86 -9.54
C PRO A 35 -3.88 3.56 -10.34
N VAL A 36 -4.75 4.35 -9.70
CA VAL A 36 -5.87 5.02 -10.38
C VAL A 36 -5.72 6.54 -10.48
N VAL A 37 -4.89 7.15 -9.64
CA VAL A 37 -4.70 8.60 -9.64
C VAL A 37 -3.24 8.90 -9.92
N HIS A 38 -2.97 9.63 -11.00
CA HIS A 38 -1.59 9.91 -11.39
C HIS A 38 -0.87 10.87 -10.45
N THR A 39 -1.60 11.79 -9.83
CA THR A 39 -1.01 12.78 -8.91
C THR A 39 -0.46 12.08 -7.67
N PRO A 40 0.85 12.24 -7.37
CA PRO A 40 1.42 11.66 -6.16
C PRO A 40 0.76 12.20 -4.89
N GLN A 41 0.58 11.34 -3.90
CA GLN A 41 0.05 11.72 -2.59
C GLN A 41 1.23 11.94 -1.66
N LEU A 42 1.39 13.17 -1.17
CA LEU A 42 2.58 13.57 -0.44
C LEU A 42 2.37 13.54 1.07
N GLY A 43 3.25 12.83 1.77
CA GLY A 43 3.30 12.84 3.22
C GLY A 43 2.68 11.63 3.88
N LYS A 44 3.01 11.46 5.16
CA LYS A 44 2.61 10.29 5.95
C LYS A 44 1.09 10.20 6.13
N ALA A 45 0.43 11.31 6.44
CA ALA A 45 -1.00 11.29 6.79
C ALA A 45 -1.85 10.76 5.64
N ILE A 46 -1.64 11.29 4.42
CA ILE A 46 -2.41 10.86 3.26
C ILE A 46 -2.01 9.45 2.81
N THR A 47 -0.72 9.12 2.90
CA THR A 47 -0.22 7.79 2.55
C THR A 47 -0.82 6.74 3.48
N LEU A 48 -0.85 7.01 4.78
CA LEU A 48 -1.45 6.11 5.76
C LEU A 48 -2.92 5.84 5.45
N LYS A 49 -3.67 6.88 5.09
CA LYS A 49 -5.08 6.77 4.73
C LYS A 49 -5.26 5.86 3.50
N TYR A 50 -4.46 6.07 2.45
CA TYR A 50 -4.56 5.27 1.23
C TYR A 50 -4.17 3.81 1.47
N LEU A 51 -3.11 3.57 2.23
CA LEU A 51 -2.69 2.19 2.53
C LEU A 51 -3.70 1.48 3.42
N GLN A 52 -4.29 2.19 4.38
CA GLN A 52 -5.36 1.62 5.20
C GLN A 52 -6.56 1.23 4.33
N GLY A 53 -6.95 2.12 3.41
CA GLY A 53 -8.02 1.84 2.46
C GLY A 53 -7.71 0.65 1.57
N ALA A 54 -6.48 0.58 1.06
CA ALA A 54 -6.05 -0.53 0.21
C ALA A 54 -6.05 -1.86 0.97
N MET A 55 -5.64 -1.86 2.22
CA MET A 55 -5.72 -3.06 3.05
C MET A 55 -7.17 -3.53 3.23
N GLY A 56 -8.10 -2.59 3.40
CA GLY A 56 -9.52 -2.92 3.52
C GLY A 56 -10.12 -3.49 2.25
N VAL A 57 -9.62 -3.06 1.10
CA VAL A 57 -10.15 -3.52 -0.21
C VAL A 57 -9.45 -4.78 -0.69
N LEU A 58 -8.12 -4.83 -0.63
CA LEU A 58 -7.32 -5.89 -1.24
C LEU A 58 -7.03 -7.06 -0.31
N ASN A 59 -6.84 -6.80 0.98
CA ASN A 59 -6.45 -7.83 1.94
C ASN A 59 -7.70 -8.58 2.46
N ASN A 60 -8.30 -9.36 1.58
CA ASN A 60 -9.62 -9.97 1.76
C ASN A 60 -9.60 -11.48 1.98
N GLY A 61 -8.45 -12.01 2.39
CA GLY A 61 -8.29 -13.46 2.59
C GLY A 61 -7.85 -14.22 1.35
N GLN A 62 -8.01 -13.64 0.16
CA GLN A 62 -7.51 -14.22 -1.09
C GLN A 62 -6.23 -13.54 -1.57
N PHE A 63 -5.85 -12.45 -0.94
CA PHE A 63 -4.64 -11.71 -1.27
C PHE A 63 -3.40 -12.54 -0.94
N HIS A 64 -2.48 -12.63 -1.89
CA HIS A 64 -1.21 -13.32 -1.67
C HIS A 64 -0.13 -12.74 -2.57
N TYR A 65 1.10 -12.80 -2.12
CA TYR A 65 2.25 -12.40 -2.89
C TYR A 65 2.76 -13.57 -3.73
N LEU A 66 3.14 -13.28 -4.99
CA LEU A 66 3.62 -14.29 -5.94
C LEU A 66 5.13 -14.27 -6.04
N ARG A 67 5.71 -13.10 -6.36
CA ARG A 67 7.15 -12.94 -6.51
C ARG A 67 7.60 -11.72 -5.74
N GLU A 68 8.82 -11.80 -5.21
CA GLU A 68 9.43 -10.69 -4.52
C GLU A 68 10.85 -10.51 -5.03
N ILE A 69 11.17 -9.30 -5.43
CA ILE A 69 12.52 -8.93 -5.85
C ILE A 69 12.97 -7.86 -4.88
N ILE A 70 13.96 -8.17 -4.04
CA ILE A 70 14.37 -7.29 -2.96
C ILE A 70 15.80 -6.83 -3.22
N GLY A 71 15.97 -5.51 -3.39
CA GLY A 71 17.25 -4.88 -3.52
C GLY A 71 17.74 -4.30 -2.20
N GLU A 72 18.78 -3.47 -2.28
CA GLU A 72 19.37 -2.88 -1.09
C GLU A 72 18.44 -1.86 -0.43
N ARG A 73 17.74 -1.07 -1.22
CA ARG A 73 16.89 0.02 -0.74
C ARG A 73 15.51 0.03 -1.38
N ASP A 74 15.20 -0.93 -2.23
CA ASP A 74 13.89 -1.02 -2.85
C ASP A 74 13.52 -2.46 -3.13
N ALA A 75 12.22 -2.68 -3.35
CA ALA A 75 11.70 -4.01 -3.60
C ALA A 75 10.51 -3.92 -4.54
N VAL A 76 10.27 -5.01 -5.25
CA VAL A 76 9.08 -5.22 -6.05
C VAL A 76 8.37 -6.45 -5.51
N LEU A 77 7.13 -6.28 -5.04
CA LEU A 77 6.33 -7.37 -4.50
C LEU A 77 5.13 -7.56 -5.41
N GLU A 78 5.11 -8.65 -6.16
CA GLU A 78 3.97 -8.98 -7.03
C GLU A 78 2.89 -9.67 -6.22
N PHE A 79 1.64 -9.21 -6.37
CA PHE A 79 0.51 -9.79 -5.65
C PHE A 79 -0.60 -10.21 -6.59
N ALA A 80 -1.47 -11.08 -6.09
CA ALA A 80 -2.71 -11.44 -6.74
C ALA A 80 -3.82 -11.54 -5.71
N THR A 81 -5.03 -11.20 -6.14
CA THR A 81 -6.23 -11.37 -5.34
C THR A 81 -7.43 -11.49 -6.26
N GLU A 82 -8.59 -11.73 -5.68
CA GLU A 82 -9.85 -11.76 -6.40
C GLU A 82 -10.88 -10.94 -5.63
N ILE A 83 -11.59 -10.06 -6.33
CA ILE A 83 -12.65 -9.24 -5.75
C ILE A 83 -13.85 -9.31 -6.68
N ASP A 84 -15.02 -9.67 -6.15
CA ASP A 84 -16.28 -9.76 -6.92
C ASP A 84 -16.13 -10.61 -8.19
N GLY A 85 -15.33 -11.68 -8.11
CA GLY A 85 -15.10 -12.59 -9.24
C GLY A 85 -14.06 -12.10 -10.24
N LEU A 86 -13.47 -10.92 -10.04
CA LEU A 86 -12.43 -10.37 -10.91
C LEU A 86 -11.04 -10.70 -10.38
N GLN A 87 -10.21 -11.24 -11.26
CA GLN A 87 -8.79 -11.47 -10.92
C GLN A 87 -8.02 -10.16 -10.98
N ILE A 88 -7.25 -9.89 -9.95
CA ILE A 88 -6.46 -8.67 -9.83
C ILE A 88 -5.01 -9.07 -9.62
N ASN A 89 -4.13 -8.52 -10.46
CA ASN A 89 -2.70 -8.74 -10.35
C ASN A 89 -2.00 -7.39 -10.32
N GLY A 90 -1.06 -7.23 -9.42
CA GLY A 90 -0.36 -5.96 -9.31
C GLY A 90 1.01 -6.11 -8.70
N VAL A 91 1.69 -4.97 -8.56
CA VAL A 91 2.98 -4.90 -7.90
C VAL A 91 3.00 -3.71 -6.95
N ASP A 92 3.63 -3.93 -5.80
CA ASP A 92 4.03 -2.87 -4.88
C ASP A 92 5.51 -2.57 -5.15
N LEU A 93 5.81 -1.33 -5.48
CA LEU A 93 7.19 -0.84 -5.64
C LEU A 93 7.50 -0.01 -4.41
N ILE A 94 8.41 -0.48 -3.57
CA ILE A 94 8.68 0.10 -2.26
C ILE A 94 10.14 0.51 -2.17
N ARG A 95 10.38 1.75 -1.72
CA ARG A 95 11.74 2.26 -1.47
C ARG A 95 11.82 2.76 -0.04
N TRP A 96 12.96 2.51 0.61
CA TRP A 96 13.18 2.96 1.99
C TRP A 96 14.53 3.67 2.13
N ASN A 97 14.65 4.43 3.23
CA ASN A 97 15.85 5.18 3.56
C ASN A 97 16.80 4.37 4.45
N ASP A 98 17.90 4.98 4.87
CA ASP A 98 18.89 4.34 5.72
C ASP A 98 18.34 3.94 7.08
N ASP A 99 17.29 4.59 7.54
CA ASP A 99 16.66 4.28 8.81
C ASP A 99 15.62 3.16 8.72
N GLY A 100 15.46 2.59 7.52
CA GLY A 100 14.49 1.53 7.31
C GLY A 100 13.05 2.00 7.23
N GLN A 101 12.84 3.29 6.99
CA GLN A 101 11.49 3.84 6.81
C GLN A 101 11.18 3.98 5.34
N ILE A 102 9.94 3.65 4.98
CA ILE A 102 9.49 3.72 3.59
C ILE A 102 9.35 5.18 3.17
N VAL A 103 9.98 5.54 2.06
CA VAL A 103 9.93 6.90 1.49
C VAL A 103 9.14 6.98 0.20
N ASP A 104 8.90 5.85 -0.47
CA ASP A 104 8.13 5.81 -1.71
C ASP A 104 7.39 4.47 -1.79
N PHE A 105 6.10 4.54 -2.10
CA PHE A 105 5.25 3.35 -2.22
C PHE A 105 4.37 3.54 -3.44
N LYS A 106 4.62 2.77 -4.49
CA LYS A 106 3.87 2.85 -5.74
C LYS A 106 3.17 1.54 -6.01
N VAL A 107 1.90 1.61 -6.40
CA VAL A 107 1.10 0.43 -6.74
C VAL A 107 0.73 0.49 -8.20
N MET A 108 0.98 -0.58 -8.94
CA MET A 108 0.53 -0.77 -10.31
C MET A 108 -0.34 -2.00 -10.39
N VAL A 109 -1.41 -1.95 -11.18
CA VAL A 109 -2.43 -3.00 -11.22
C VAL A 109 -2.86 -3.26 -12.66
N ARG A 110 -3.15 -4.52 -12.95
CA ARG A 110 -3.77 -4.95 -14.21
C ARG A 110 -4.90 -5.93 -13.89
N PRO A 111 -5.84 -6.25 -14.80
CA PRO A 111 -6.11 -5.56 -16.06
C PRO A 111 -6.98 -4.32 -15.86
N LEU A 112 -7.44 -3.69 -16.95
CA LEU A 112 -8.25 -2.48 -16.87
C LEU A 112 -9.49 -2.65 -16.01
N LYS A 113 -10.19 -3.78 -16.13
CA LYS A 113 -11.38 -4.05 -15.31
C LYS A 113 -11.05 -4.03 -13.81
N ALA A 114 -9.89 -4.53 -13.42
CA ALA A 114 -9.44 -4.50 -12.05
C ALA A 114 -9.19 -3.06 -11.57
N ILE A 115 -8.61 -2.22 -12.42
CA ILE A 115 -8.38 -0.81 -12.08
C ILE A 115 -9.70 -0.09 -11.87
N ASN A 116 -10.68 -0.32 -12.74
CA ASN A 116 -12.01 0.28 -12.60
C ASN A 116 -12.69 -0.16 -11.31
N LEU A 117 -12.60 -1.45 -10.98
CA LEU A 117 -13.17 -1.97 -9.74
C LEU A 117 -12.46 -1.36 -8.51
N LEU A 118 -11.14 -1.27 -8.54
CA LEU A 118 -10.38 -0.67 -7.46
C LEU A 118 -10.72 0.79 -7.28
N HIS A 119 -10.91 1.53 -8.38
CA HIS A 119 -11.31 2.94 -8.29
C HIS A 119 -12.62 3.07 -7.52
N LEU A 120 -13.61 2.25 -7.86
CA LEU A 120 -14.90 2.25 -7.19
C LEU A 120 -14.76 1.87 -5.71
N LYS A 121 -14.10 0.75 -5.44
CA LYS A 121 -13.97 0.22 -4.08
C LYS A 121 -13.14 1.14 -3.18
N MET A 122 -12.06 1.70 -3.72
CA MET A 122 -11.23 2.64 -2.95
C MET A 122 -12.00 3.93 -2.66
N GLY A 123 -12.78 4.43 -3.61
CA GLY A 123 -13.62 5.60 -3.38
C GLY A 123 -14.60 5.36 -2.24
N GLU A 124 -15.26 4.21 -2.23
CA GLU A 124 -16.18 3.84 -1.15
C GLU A 124 -15.46 3.71 0.19
N MET A 125 -14.29 3.06 0.18
CA MET A 125 -13.52 2.84 1.41
C MET A 125 -12.99 4.16 1.98
N LEU A 126 -12.43 5.03 1.15
CA LEU A 126 -11.90 6.32 1.59
C LEU A 126 -13.00 7.21 2.16
N ALA A 127 -14.21 7.11 1.63
CA ALA A 127 -15.36 7.87 2.15
C ALA A 127 -15.76 7.42 3.56
N ARG A 128 -15.47 6.17 3.93
CA ARG A 128 -15.77 5.64 5.26
C ARG A 128 -14.71 5.94 6.31
N LEU A 129 -13.47 6.24 5.87
CA LEU A 129 -12.39 6.52 6.80
C LEU A 129 -12.50 7.92 7.36
N PRO A 130 -12.10 8.14 8.63
CA PRO A 130 -12.10 9.48 9.19
C PRO A 130 -11.15 10.38 8.41
N ALA A 131 -11.51 11.66 8.25
CA ALA A 131 -10.64 12.62 7.62
C ALA A 131 -9.38 12.80 8.46
N THR A 132 -8.20 12.82 7.80
CA THR A 132 -6.96 13.20 8.48
C THR A 132 -6.93 14.72 8.60
N ALA A 133 -6.17 15.24 9.56
CA ALA A 133 -6.01 16.69 9.71
C ALA A 133 -5.52 17.34 8.42
N ALA A 134 -4.59 16.71 7.72
CA ALA A 134 -4.06 17.22 6.45
C ALA A 134 -5.01 16.94 5.29
N GLY A 135 -5.81 15.90 5.38
CA GLY A 135 -6.74 15.48 4.34
C GLY A 135 -8.11 16.12 4.44
N ALA A 136 -8.32 16.97 5.41
CA ALA A 136 -9.61 17.62 5.60
C ALA A 136 -9.90 18.67 4.52
N ALA A 137 -8.91 19.02 3.75
CA ALA A 137 -9.07 20.00 2.66
C ALA A 137 -9.58 19.35 1.38
#